data_936bd0e8844397aee441eb65e1f65698
#
_entry.id   936bd0e8844397aee441eb65e1f65698
#
_cell.length_a   1.000
_cell.length_b   1.000
_cell.length_c   1.000
_cell.angle_alpha   90.00
_cell.angle_beta   90.00
_cell.angle_gamma   90.00
#
_symmetry.space_group_name_H-M   'P 1'
#
loop_
_entity.id
_entity.type
_entity.pdbx_description
1 polymer ?
#
loop_
_entity_poly.entity_id
_entity_poly.type
_entity_poly.pdbx_seq_one_letter_code
_entity_poly.pdbx_strand_id
1 'polypeptide(L)'
;MLHRGTEKLIEYRSYNQSIPYLNRLDYVSLLAQEEIYCYGIEKLLNLRISRYGSVIRTIFLEISRILNHQLGVTTQAIDIGAFTPFLWGFEER
;
A
#
# COMPACT_ATOMS: atom_id res chain seq x y z
N MET A 1 19.35 -2.70 7.16
CA MET A 1 19.07 -1.26 7.32
C MET A 1 17.71 -0.95 6.72
N LEU A 2 16.76 -0.48 7.51
CA LEU A 2 15.38 -0.22 7.08
C LEU A 2 15.11 1.24 6.73
N HIS A 3 15.80 2.17 7.37
CA HIS A 3 15.69 3.59 7.05
C HIS A 3 16.35 3.90 5.71
N ARG A 4 15.54 4.33 4.73
CA ARG A 4 15.99 4.54 3.34
C ARG A 4 16.06 6.02 2.94
N GLY A 5 15.75 6.93 3.86
CA GLY A 5 15.77 8.38 3.61
C GLY A 5 14.75 8.80 2.55
N THR A 6 13.58 8.17 2.51
CA THR A 6 12.53 8.42 1.52
C THR A 6 12.10 9.88 1.50
N GLU A 7 11.98 10.50 2.66
CA GLU A 7 11.66 11.93 2.81
C GLU A 7 12.67 12.84 2.08
N LYS A 8 13.93 12.47 2.08
CA LYS A 8 14.98 13.20 1.37
C LYS A 8 14.92 12.96 -0.13
N LEU A 9 14.67 11.73 -0.55
CA LEU A 9 14.61 11.36 -1.96
C LEU A 9 13.44 12.02 -2.69
N ILE A 10 12.28 12.14 -2.05
CA ILE A 10 11.09 12.77 -2.68
C ILE A 10 11.22 14.27 -2.84
N GLU A 11 12.10 14.94 -2.09
CA GLU A 11 12.37 16.38 -2.25
C GLU A 11 12.88 16.74 -3.66
N TYR A 12 13.55 15.80 -4.33
CA TYR A 12 14.11 15.97 -5.67
C TYR A 12 13.19 15.48 -6.79
N ARG A 13 11.93 15.17 -6.46
CA ARG A 13 10.95 14.61 -7.40
C ARG A 13 9.70 15.48 -7.47
N SER A 14 9.00 15.44 -8.61
CA SER A 14 7.66 16.02 -8.71
C SER A 14 6.67 15.23 -7.85
N TYR A 15 5.50 15.80 -7.57
CA TYR A 15 4.46 15.11 -6.80
C TYR A 15 4.06 13.77 -7.42
N ASN A 16 3.89 13.71 -8.74
CA ASN A 16 3.56 12.47 -9.44
C ASN A 16 4.70 11.44 -9.37
N GLN A 17 5.95 11.89 -9.47
CA GLN A 17 7.12 11.01 -9.37
C GLN A 17 7.36 10.48 -7.95
N SER A 18 6.78 11.12 -6.95
CA SER A 18 6.90 10.70 -5.54
C SER A 18 5.99 9.54 -5.18
N ILE A 19 4.92 9.28 -5.94
CA ILE A 19 3.96 8.22 -5.65
C ILE A 19 4.62 6.84 -5.48
N PRO A 20 5.52 6.38 -6.37
CA PRO A 20 6.20 5.10 -6.21
C PRO A 20 7.05 4.99 -4.93
N TYR A 21 7.56 6.11 -4.42
CA TYR A 21 8.32 6.10 -3.17
C TYR A 21 7.42 5.84 -1.96
N LEU A 22 6.18 6.28 -2.02
CA LEU A 22 5.23 6.14 -0.93
C LEU A 22 4.71 4.72 -0.78
N ASN A 23 4.53 3.99 -1.89
CA ASN A 23 4.11 2.60 -1.81
C ASN A 23 5.16 1.70 -1.16
N ARG A 24 6.42 2.13 -1.16
CA ARG A 24 7.52 1.41 -0.52
C ARG A 24 7.70 1.70 0.96
N LEU A 25 6.91 2.60 1.53
CA LEU A 25 6.93 2.87 2.98
C LEU A 25 6.36 1.68 3.75
N ASP A 26 5.20 1.23 3.33
CA ASP A 26 4.59 0.00 3.83
C ASP A 26 4.49 -0.99 2.66
N TYR A 27 5.50 -1.85 2.54
CA TYR A 27 5.61 -2.81 1.44
C TYR A 27 4.60 -3.97 1.52
N VAL A 28 3.76 -3.99 2.54
CA VAL A 28 2.67 -4.97 2.69
C VAL A 28 1.34 -4.38 2.22
N SER A 29 1.10 -3.10 2.49
CA SER A 29 -0.14 -2.38 2.14
C SER A 29 0.17 -1.23 1.18
N LEU A 30 0.60 -1.59 -0.04
CA LEU A 30 1.16 -0.63 -1.01
C LEU A 30 0.18 0.47 -1.40
N LEU A 31 -1.02 0.09 -1.81
CA LEU A 31 -2.00 1.04 -2.38
C LEU A 31 -2.58 1.98 -1.32
N ALA A 32 -2.64 1.57 -0.07
CA ALA A 32 -3.14 2.43 1.00
C ALA A 32 -2.26 3.66 1.21
N GLN A 33 -0.94 3.50 1.11
CA GLN A 33 0.00 4.61 1.25
C GLN A 33 -0.12 5.61 0.10
N GLU A 34 -0.25 5.11 -1.12
CA GLU A 34 -0.45 5.96 -2.30
C GLU A 34 -1.78 6.72 -2.23
N GLU A 35 -2.85 6.06 -1.78
CA GLU A 35 -4.17 6.68 -1.65
C GLU A 35 -4.17 7.83 -0.64
N ILE A 36 -3.55 7.65 0.51
CA ILE A 36 -3.44 8.69 1.54
C ILE A 36 -2.75 9.93 0.99
N TYR A 37 -1.67 9.73 0.26
CA TYR A 37 -0.93 10.82 -0.38
C TYR A 37 -1.76 11.55 -1.43
N CYS A 38 -2.36 10.81 -2.35
CA CYS A 38 -3.21 11.38 -3.39
C CYS A 38 -4.41 12.13 -2.80
N TYR A 39 -5.04 11.57 -1.78
CA TYR A 39 -6.15 12.22 -1.08
C TYR A 39 -5.72 13.54 -0.42
N GLY A 40 -4.54 13.57 0.20
CA GLY A 40 -3.98 14.78 0.79
C GLY A 40 -3.78 15.90 -0.23
N ILE A 41 -3.20 15.57 -1.38
CA ILE A 41 -2.97 16.54 -2.46
C ILE A 41 -4.28 17.01 -3.08
N GLU A 42 -5.22 16.12 -3.33
CA GLU A 42 -6.53 16.46 -3.87
C GLU A 42 -7.30 17.40 -2.93
N LYS A 43 -7.18 17.18 -1.63
CA LYS A 43 -7.78 18.05 -0.62
C LYS A 43 -7.15 19.45 -0.62
N LEU A 44 -5.83 19.54 -0.76
CA LEU A 44 -5.13 20.82 -0.86
C LEU A 44 -5.53 21.62 -2.12
N LEU A 45 -5.74 20.92 -3.23
CA LEU A 45 -6.11 21.52 -4.51
C LEU A 45 -7.63 21.71 -4.66
N ASN A 46 -8.44 21.30 -3.67
CA ASN A 46 -9.90 21.27 -3.74
C ASN A 46 -10.44 20.50 -4.95
N LEU A 47 -9.73 19.47 -5.38
CA LEU A 47 -10.16 18.61 -6.46
C LEU A 47 -11.17 17.58 -5.96
N ARG A 48 -12.23 17.40 -6.74
CA ARG A 48 -13.23 16.34 -6.48
C ARG A 48 -13.06 15.24 -7.51
N ILE A 49 -12.93 14.01 -7.00
CA ILE A 49 -12.89 12.83 -7.85
C ILE A 49 -14.31 12.45 -8.24
N SER A 50 -14.47 11.89 -9.44
CA SER A 50 -15.75 11.31 -9.86
C SER A 50 -16.15 10.15 -8.95
N ARG A 51 -17.46 9.90 -8.87
CA ARG A 51 -17.99 8.76 -8.11
C ARG A 51 -17.39 7.44 -8.58
N TYR A 52 -17.20 7.29 -9.88
CA TYR A 52 -16.59 6.11 -10.49
C TYR A 52 -15.14 5.92 -10.03
N GLY A 53 -14.33 6.97 -10.07
CA GLY A 53 -12.95 6.92 -9.57
C GLY A 53 -12.86 6.56 -8.09
N SER A 54 -13.77 7.10 -7.27
CA SER A 54 -13.83 6.77 -5.84
C SER A 54 -14.16 5.29 -5.59
N VAL A 55 -15.08 4.72 -6.36
CA VAL A 55 -15.42 3.30 -6.27
C VAL A 55 -14.23 2.42 -6.66
N ILE A 56 -13.54 2.74 -7.75
CA ILE A 56 -12.34 2.00 -8.18
C ILE A 56 -11.25 2.04 -7.09
N ARG A 57 -10.98 3.20 -6.52
CA ARG A 57 -10.02 3.33 -5.42
C ARG A 57 -10.40 2.45 -4.24
N THR A 58 -11.67 2.45 -3.86
CA THR A 58 -12.15 1.61 -2.76
C THR A 58 -11.94 0.12 -3.04
N ILE A 59 -12.24 -0.33 -4.26
CA ILE A 59 -12.02 -1.72 -4.66
C ILE A 59 -10.55 -2.12 -4.49
N PHE A 60 -9.63 -1.33 -5.03
CA PHE A 60 -8.21 -1.64 -4.94
C PHE A 60 -7.65 -1.54 -3.52
N LEU A 61 -8.17 -0.62 -2.70
CA LEU A 61 -7.82 -0.55 -1.28
C LEU A 61 -8.25 -1.83 -0.53
N GLU A 62 -9.45 -2.32 -0.79
CA GLU A 62 -9.93 -3.54 -0.14
C GLU A 62 -9.18 -4.78 -0.63
N ILE A 63 -8.82 -4.85 -1.90
CA ILE A 63 -7.93 -5.90 -2.42
C ILE A 63 -6.57 -5.84 -1.71
N SER A 64 -6.00 -4.68 -1.57
CA SER A 64 -4.74 -4.48 -0.83
C SER A 64 -4.85 -4.92 0.63
N ARG A 65 -5.99 -4.64 1.26
CA ARG A 65 -6.27 -5.09 2.63
C ARG A 65 -6.33 -6.62 2.74
N ILE A 66 -6.96 -7.28 1.78
CA ILE A 66 -7.01 -8.74 1.72
C ILE A 66 -5.60 -9.31 1.59
N LEU A 67 -4.79 -8.77 0.68
CA LEU A 67 -3.41 -9.21 0.47
C LEU A 67 -2.53 -9.02 1.72
N ASN A 68 -2.71 -7.90 2.40
CA ASN A 68 -2.03 -7.62 3.67
C ASN A 68 -2.44 -8.62 4.75
N HIS A 69 -3.73 -8.88 4.87
CA HIS A 69 -4.24 -9.84 5.85
C HIS A 69 -3.75 -11.27 5.59
N GLN A 70 -3.72 -11.70 4.34
CA GLN A 70 -3.14 -12.99 3.96
C GLN A 70 -1.68 -13.11 4.42
N LEU A 71 -0.87 -12.10 4.17
CA LEU A 71 0.50 -12.11 4.63
C LEU A 71 0.60 -12.13 6.16
N GLY A 72 -0.17 -11.30 6.85
CA GLY A 72 -0.17 -11.23 8.31
C GLY A 72 -0.55 -12.55 8.97
N VAL A 73 -1.64 -13.17 8.53
CA VAL A 73 -2.12 -14.44 9.08
C VAL A 73 -1.14 -15.58 8.78
N THR A 74 -0.61 -15.66 7.56
CA THR A 74 0.30 -16.73 7.17
C THR A 74 1.66 -16.61 7.85
N THR A 75 2.18 -15.41 8.07
CA THR A 75 3.41 -15.19 8.86
C THR A 75 3.20 -15.51 10.33
N GLN A 76 2.04 -15.19 10.89
CA GLN A 76 1.67 -15.62 12.24
C GLN A 76 1.65 -17.15 12.35
N ALA A 77 1.14 -17.84 11.35
CA ALA A 77 1.15 -19.29 11.30
C ALA A 77 2.57 -19.86 11.32
N ILE A 78 3.52 -19.24 10.64
CA ILE A 78 4.94 -19.62 10.71
C ILE A 78 5.47 -19.49 12.14
N ASP A 79 5.17 -18.38 12.80
CA ASP A 79 5.67 -18.08 14.14
C ASP A 79 5.19 -19.13 15.16
N ILE A 80 4.01 -19.70 14.96
CA ILE A 80 3.49 -20.81 15.79
C ILE A 80 3.86 -22.20 15.28
N GLY A 81 4.65 -22.31 14.21
CA GLY A 81 5.22 -23.57 13.71
C GLY A 81 4.57 -24.15 12.45
N ALA A 82 3.57 -23.51 11.86
CA ALA A 82 2.90 -23.97 10.63
C ALA A 82 3.47 -23.25 9.39
N PHE A 83 4.43 -23.86 8.70
CA PHE A 83 5.07 -23.26 7.52
C PHE A 83 4.25 -23.41 6.24
N THR A 84 3.56 -24.53 6.05
CA THR A 84 2.84 -24.83 4.81
C THR A 84 1.73 -23.82 4.45
N PRO A 85 0.91 -23.31 5.39
CA PRO A 85 -0.09 -22.27 5.08
C PRO A 85 0.51 -20.98 4.51
N PHE A 86 1.75 -20.66 4.87
CA PHE A 86 2.47 -19.50 4.30
C PHE A 86 2.67 -19.66 2.80
N LEU A 87 3.10 -20.83 2.34
CA LEU A 87 3.30 -21.11 0.92
C LEU A 87 1.99 -21.02 0.14
N TRP A 88 0.92 -21.60 0.67
CA TRP A 88 -0.41 -21.52 0.06
C TRP A 88 -0.95 -20.09 0.00
N GLY A 89 -0.76 -19.32 1.06
CA GLY A 89 -1.16 -17.91 1.09
C GLY A 89 -0.44 -17.06 0.03
N PHE A 90 0.81 -17.35 -0.25
CA PHE A 90 1.57 -16.67 -1.30
C PHE A 90 1.13 -17.03 -2.71
N GLU A 91 0.62 -18.23 -2.94
CA GLU A 91 0.06 -18.63 -4.22
C GLU A 91 -1.17 -17.78 -4.57
N GLU A 92 -2.07 -17.57 -3.62
CA GLU A 92 -3.25 -16.72 -3.80
C GLU A 92 -2.90 -15.22 -3.89
N ARG A 93 -1.89 -14.78 -3.21
CA ARG A 93 -1.46 -13.39 -3.17
C ARG A 93 -0.84 -12.92 -4.47
#